data_56f135c9f8c01b3993a3611af7a3c484
#
_entry.id   56f135c9f8c01b3993a3611af7a3c484
#
_cell.length_a   1.000
_cell.length_b   1.000
_cell.length_c   1.000
_cell.angle_alpha   90.00
_cell.angle_beta   90.00
_cell.angle_gamma   90.00
#
_symmetry.space_group_name_H-M   'P 1'
#
loop_
_entity.id
_entity.type
_entity.pdbx_description
1 polymer ?
#
loop_
_entity_poly.entity_id
_entity_poly.type
_entity_poly.pdbx_seq_one_letter_code
_entity_poly.pdbx_strand_id
1 'polypeptide(L)'
;VQIVEIKNVQREFNDEAVKKDVLLNLRRKAKRAFISDIISKINQNNFSKSEFDNLSNEENIPIKIISLKNQNDDLILKKELINQIYSFSEKKVIVVHDIEFAENFLIYIDKIENVTIDENSQEYEKYLNLSKLNIANELYNTYDNYIKKRYKIDINYQALNTVKNYFN
;
A
#
# COMPACT_ATOMS: atom_id res chain seq x y z
N VAL A 1 23.55 -7.79 -11.87
CA VAL A 1 23.75 -9.06 -11.13
C VAL A 1 23.84 -10.17 -12.17
N GLN A 2 24.96 -10.89 -12.20
CA GLN A 2 25.17 -12.02 -13.11
C GLN A 2 25.03 -13.31 -12.29
N ILE A 3 24.10 -14.17 -12.67
CA ILE A 3 23.97 -15.49 -12.05
C ILE A 3 25.04 -16.38 -12.68
N VAL A 4 26.01 -16.81 -11.88
CA VAL A 4 27.18 -17.60 -12.36
C VAL A 4 26.89 -19.10 -12.33
N GLU A 5 26.11 -19.57 -11.36
CA GLU A 5 25.76 -20.99 -11.21
C GLU A 5 24.47 -21.17 -10.40
N ILE A 6 23.63 -22.12 -10.78
CA ILE A 6 22.48 -22.58 -10.01
C ILE A 6 22.72 -24.05 -9.65
N LYS A 7 22.87 -24.33 -8.35
CA LYS A 7 22.96 -25.71 -7.85
C LYS A 7 21.65 -26.13 -7.20
N ASN A 8 21.06 -27.20 -7.71
CA ASN A 8 19.95 -27.88 -7.04
C ASN A 8 20.55 -28.81 -5.97
N VAL A 9 20.39 -28.44 -4.71
CA VAL A 9 20.77 -29.28 -3.58
C VAL A 9 19.53 -29.98 -3.06
N GLN A 10 19.47 -31.30 -3.22
CA GLN A 10 18.42 -32.11 -2.61
C GLN A 10 18.73 -32.27 -1.12
N ARG A 11 17.84 -31.77 -0.26
CA ARG A 11 17.96 -31.88 1.20
C ARG A 11 16.93 -32.86 1.74
N GLU A 12 17.29 -33.61 2.75
CA GLU A 12 16.37 -34.52 3.41
C GLU A 12 15.39 -33.78 4.31
N PHE A 13 14.17 -34.31 4.46
CA PHE A 13 13.14 -33.71 5.30
C PHE A 13 13.54 -33.63 6.78
N ASN A 14 14.50 -34.46 7.23
CA ASN A 14 15.03 -34.45 8.59
C ASN A 14 16.01 -33.31 8.87
N ASP A 15 16.49 -32.60 7.85
CA ASP A 15 17.32 -31.42 8.01
C ASP A 15 16.55 -30.30 8.76
N GLU A 16 17.11 -29.81 9.86
CA GLU A 16 16.50 -28.77 10.69
C GLU A 16 16.24 -27.47 9.93
N ALA A 17 17.09 -27.12 8.97
CA ALA A 17 16.89 -25.95 8.11
C ALA A 17 15.67 -26.16 7.20
N VAL A 18 15.49 -27.35 6.64
CA VAL A 18 14.33 -27.71 5.81
C VAL A 18 13.05 -27.67 6.64
N LYS A 19 13.04 -28.25 7.83
CA LYS A 19 11.90 -28.21 8.74
C LYS A 19 11.49 -26.77 9.06
N LYS A 20 12.46 -25.91 9.38
CA LYS A 20 12.22 -24.49 9.67
C LYS A 20 11.62 -23.76 8.48
N ASP A 21 12.16 -24.00 7.28
CA ASP A 21 11.66 -23.37 6.04
C ASP A 21 10.24 -23.86 5.70
N VAL A 22 9.97 -25.16 5.82
CA VAL A 22 8.65 -25.73 5.61
C VAL A 22 7.65 -25.14 6.61
N LEU A 23 8.00 -25.07 7.89
CA LEU A 23 7.13 -24.52 8.93
C LEU A 23 6.82 -23.05 8.67
N LEU A 24 7.84 -22.26 8.27
CA LEU A 24 7.66 -20.86 7.90
C LEU A 24 6.72 -20.69 6.70
N ASN A 25 6.88 -21.52 5.67
CA ASN A 25 6.03 -21.49 4.48
C ASN A 25 4.59 -21.92 4.80
N LEU A 26 4.39 -22.92 5.65
CA LEU A 26 3.06 -23.34 6.12
C LEU A 26 2.37 -22.21 6.91
N ARG A 27 3.09 -21.55 7.82
CA ARG A 27 2.58 -20.39 8.57
C ARG A 27 2.19 -19.24 7.65
N ARG A 28 3.03 -18.92 6.66
CA ARG A 28 2.73 -17.89 5.63
C ARG A 28 1.50 -18.25 4.82
N LYS A 29 1.36 -19.51 4.41
CA LYS A 29 0.19 -20.00 3.67
C LYS A 29 -1.09 -19.89 4.50
N ALA A 30 -1.04 -20.32 5.76
CA ALA A 30 -2.17 -20.22 6.69
C ALA A 30 -2.57 -18.75 6.92
N LYS A 31 -1.59 -17.85 7.16
CA LYS A 31 -1.85 -16.42 7.33
C LYS A 31 -2.51 -15.80 6.08
N ARG A 32 -2.03 -16.15 4.88
CA ARG A 32 -2.62 -15.65 3.63
C ARG A 32 -4.05 -16.16 3.44
N ALA A 33 -4.31 -17.42 3.72
CA ALA A 33 -5.66 -18.00 3.63
C ALA A 33 -6.63 -17.29 4.59
N PHE A 34 -6.20 -17.06 5.84
CA PHE A 34 -6.97 -16.35 6.84
C PHE A 34 -7.30 -14.91 6.41
N ILE A 35 -6.31 -14.15 5.92
CA ILE A 35 -6.51 -12.78 5.44
C ILE A 35 -7.45 -12.77 4.22
N SER A 36 -7.30 -13.73 3.30
CA SER A 36 -8.16 -13.85 2.12
C SER A 36 -9.61 -14.13 2.49
N ASP A 37 -9.86 -14.95 3.52
CA ASP A 37 -11.21 -15.21 4.04
C ASP A 37 -11.84 -13.94 4.62
N ILE A 38 -11.08 -13.19 5.44
CA ILE A 38 -11.54 -11.90 5.98
C ILE A 38 -11.87 -10.92 4.86
N ILE A 39 -10.99 -10.76 3.86
CA ILE A 39 -11.23 -9.88 2.72
C ILE A 39 -12.50 -10.30 1.96
N SER A 40 -12.70 -11.60 1.77
CA SER A 40 -13.90 -12.13 1.12
C SER A 40 -15.17 -11.76 1.89
N LYS A 41 -15.16 -11.93 3.22
CA LYS A 41 -16.27 -11.55 4.10
C LYS A 41 -16.55 -10.04 4.07
N ILE A 42 -15.50 -9.21 4.09
CA ILE A 42 -15.62 -7.75 3.97
C ILE A 42 -16.28 -7.37 2.64
N ASN A 43 -15.81 -7.94 1.52
CA ASN A 43 -16.34 -7.66 0.19
C ASN A 43 -17.81 -8.09 0.02
N GLN A 44 -18.23 -9.10 0.75
CA GLN A 44 -19.61 -9.57 0.80
C GLN A 44 -20.49 -8.81 1.80
N ASN A 45 -19.95 -7.78 2.47
CA ASN A 45 -20.56 -7.05 3.58
C ASN A 45 -20.96 -7.93 4.79
N ASN A 46 -20.26 -9.06 4.96
CA ASN A 46 -20.46 -10.02 6.03
C ASN A 46 -19.42 -9.91 7.16
N PHE A 47 -18.71 -8.79 7.22
CA PHE A 47 -17.72 -8.51 8.26
C PHE A 47 -17.93 -7.10 8.81
N SER A 48 -18.72 -7.01 9.85
CA SER A 48 -19.08 -5.77 10.54
C SER A 48 -18.11 -5.44 11.68
N LYS A 49 -18.40 -4.35 12.40
CA LYS A 49 -17.68 -4.01 13.63
C LYS A 49 -17.81 -5.10 14.69
N SER A 50 -18.94 -5.78 14.77
CA SER A 50 -19.15 -6.88 15.74
C SER A 50 -18.20 -8.04 15.47
N GLU A 51 -18.05 -8.44 14.20
CA GLU A 51 -17.09 -9.49 13.80
C GLU A 51 -15.63 -9.05 14.05
N PHE A 52 -15.33 -7.76 13.85
CA PHE A 52 -14.01 -7.18 14.14
C PHE A 52 -13.69 -7.28 15.65
N ASP A 53 -14.64 -6.90 16.52
CA ASP A 53 -14.47 -6.97 17.96
C ASP A 53 -14.39 -8.44 18.46
N ASN A 54 -15.20 -9.34 17.90
CA ASN A 54 -15.18 -10.77 18.21
C ASN A 54 -13.84 -11.39 17.84
N LEU A 55 -13.32 -11.10 16.64
CA LEU A 55 -12.02 -11.60 16.20
C LEU A 55 -10.89 -11.13 17.11
N SER A 56 -10.92 -9.88 17.57
CA SER A 56 -9.96 -9.35 18.55
C SER A 56 -9.95 -10.16 19.84
N ASN A 57 -11.15 -10.51 20.33
CA ASN A 57 -11.31 -11.30 21.55
C ASN A 57 -10.88 -12.77 21.37
N GLU A 58 -11.28 -13.40 20.26
CA GLU A 58 -10.96 -14.79 19.94
C GLU A 58 -9.46 -15.02 19.77
N GLU A 59 -8.80 -14.12 19.06
CA GLU A 59 -7.35 -14.17 18.79
C GLU A 59 -6.51 -13.54 19.92
N ASN A 60 -7.16 -12.95 20.92
CA ASN A 60 -6.49 -12.27 22.05
C ASN A 60 -5.56 -11.13 21.59
N ILE A 61 -5.95 -10.42 20.53
CA ILE A 61 -5.22 -9.30 19.93
C ILE A 61 -5.86 -7.99 20.40
N PRO A 62 -5.18 -7.14 21.17
CA PRO A 62 -5.78 -5.89 21.65
C PRO A 62 -6.01 -4.89 20.53
N ILE A 63 -7.20 -4.28 20.52
CA ILE A 63 -7.52 -3.17 19.61
C ILE A 63 -6.78 -1.92 20.09
N LYS A 64 -6.06 -1.26 19.17
CA LYS A 64 -5.43 0.03 19.40
C LYS A 64 -6.24 1.12 18.71
N ILE A 65 -6.60 2.14 19.45
CA ILE A 65 -7.29 3.32 18.89
C ILE A 65 -6.21 4.33 18.48
N ILE A 66 -6.26 4.77 17.23
CA ILE A 66 -5.38 5.79 16.69
C ILE A 66 -6.20 6.92 16.06
N SER A 67 -5.66 8.12 16.08
CA SER A 67 -6.23 9.27 15.38
C SER A 67 -5.20 9.79 14.40
N LEU A 68 -5.58 9.91 13.13
CA LEU A 68 -4.76 10.49 12.06
C LEU A 68 -5.26 11.90 11.78
N LYS A 69 -4.38 12.90 11.89
CA LYS A 69 -4.72 14.30 11.64
C LYS A 69 -4.93 14.61 10.16
N ASN A 70 -4.14 13.99 9.31
CA ASN A 70 -4.20 14.14 7.85
C ASN A 70 -3.42 13.01 7.16
N GLN A 71 -3.42 12.98 5.83
CA GLN A 71 -2.72 11.97 5.01
C GLN A 71 -1.19 11.96 5.15
N ASN A 72 -0.59 12.97 5.78
CA ASN A 72 0.86 13.06 6.00
C ASN A 72 1.25 12.81 7.46
N ASP A 73 0.32 12.34 8.29
CA ASP A 73 0.57 12.01 9.70
C ASP A 73 1.16 10.59 9.81
N ASP A 74 2.42 10.46 9.43
CA ASP A 74 3.15 9.19 9.35
C ASP A 74 3.88 8.80 10.66
N LEU A 75 3.48 9.39 11.78
CA LEU A 75 4.08 9.12 13.09
C LEU A 75 3.81 7.71 13.61
N ILE A 76 2.64 7.13 13.28
CA ILE A 76 2.18 5.85 13.81
C ILE A 76 2.18 4.77 12.73
N LEU A 77 1.75 5.12 11.51
CA LEU A 77 1.65 4.23 10.37
C LEU A 77 2.46 4.77 9.20
N LYS A 78 2.97 3.86 8.38
CA LYS A 78 3.67 4.23 7.13
C LYS A 78 2.70 4.97 6.17
N LYS A 79 3.23 5.89 5.40
CA LYS A 79 2.45 6.73 4.48
C LYS A 79 1.59 5.93 3.49
N GLU A 80 2.09 4.79 3.02
CA GLU A 80 1.38 3.90 2.11
C GLU A 80 0.11 3.33 2.75
N LEU A 81 0.17 2.99 4.04
CA LEU A 81 -0.98 2.49 4.81
C LEU A 81 -2.00 3.60 5.04
N ILE A 82 -1.54 4.80 5.39
CA ILE A 82 -2.40 5.97 5.59
C ILE A 82 -3.15 6.31 4.30
N ASN A 83 -2.49 6.32 3.16
CA ASN A 83 -3.14 6.56 1.86
C ASN A 83 -4.23 5.53 1.55
N GLN A 84 -4.01 4.26 1.90
CA GLN A 84 -5.04 3.23 1.77
C GLN A 84 -6.23 3.53 2.70
N ILE A 85 -6.00 3.90 3.97
CA ILE A 85 -7.05 4.21 4.95
C ILE A 85 -7.93 5.38 4.45
N TYR A 86 -7.31 6.45 3.96
CA TYR A 86 -8.02 7.63 3.46
C TYR A 86 -8.82 7.41 2.18
N SER A 87 -8.68 6.27 1.51
CA SER A 87 -9.51 5.91 0.34
C SER A 87 -10.86 5.32 0.71
N PHE A 88 -11.11 5.03 1.99
CA PHE A 88 -12.33 4.41 2.47
C PHE A 88 -13.19 5.38 3.29
N SER A 89 -14.50 5.09 3.35
CA SER A 89 -15.46 5.82 4.17
C SER A 89 -15.46 5.33 5.62
N GLU A 90 -16.04 6.13 6.51
CA GLU A 90 -16.28 5.75 7.92
C GLU A 90 -17.20 4.53 8.07
N LYS A 91 -17.21 3.94 9.27
CA LYS A 91 -18.01 2.77 9.67
C LYS A 91 -17.74 1.52 8.82
N LYS A 92 -16.52 1.40 8.30
CA LYS A 92 -16.07 0.23 7.53
C LYS A 92 -14.90 -0.47 8.19
N VAL A 93 -14.91 -1.80 8.06
CA VAL A 93 -13.73 -2.61 8.32
C VAL A 93 -12.96 -2.77 7.01
N ILE A 94 -11.67 -2.59 7.06
CA ILE A 94 -10.77 -2.70 5.91
C ILE A 94 -9.51 -3.49 6.29
N VAL A 95 -8.89 -4.10 5.30
CA VAL A 95 -7.55 -4.68 5.43
C VAL A 95 -6.58 -3.79 4.67
N VAL A 96 -5.55 -3.30 5.34
CA VAL A 96 -4.45 -2.57 4.72
C VAL A 96 -3.15 -3.34 4.91
N HIS A 97 -2.25 -3.23 3.94
CA HIS A 97 -0.99 -3.95 3.95
C HIS A 97 0.14 -3.06 3.41
N ASP A 98 1.36 -3.35 3.83
CA ASP A 98 2.54 -2.75 3.24
C ASP A 98 2.86 -3.37 1.87
N ILE A 99 3.78 -2.74 1.12
CA ILE A 99 4.15 -3.15 -0.24
C ILE A 99 4.67 -4.61 -0.28
N GLU A 100 5.34 -5.05 0.77
CA GLU A 100 5.94 -6.39 0.87
C GLU A 100 4.97 -7.44 1.43
N PHE A 101 3.74 -7.07 1.82
CA PHE A 101 2.78 -7.91 2.55
C PHE A 101 3.36 -8.52 3.84
N ALA A 102 4.38 -7.90 4.40
CA ALA A 102 4.97 -8.32 5.65
C ALA A 102 4.08 -7.95 6.85
N GLU A 103 3.53 -6.74 6.81
CA GLU A 103 2.60 -6.21 7.80
C GLU A 103 1.20 -6.11 7.20
N ASN A 104 0.21 -6.62 7.92
CA ASN A 104 -1.20 -6.52 7.54
C ASN A 104 -1.98 -6.04 8.76
N PHE A 105 -2.81 -5.05 8.55
CA PHE A 105 -3.65 -4.47 9.58
C PHE A 105 -5.11 -4.62 9.22
N LEU A 106 -5.90 -5.13 10.16
CA LEU A 106 -7.34 -5.05 10.10
C LEU A 106 -7.75 -3.78 10.84
N ILE A 107 -8.44 -2.88 10.18
CA ILE A 107 -8.76 -1.55 10.70
C ILE A 107 -10.27 -1.33 10.61
N TYR A 108 -10.85 -0.84 11.68
CA TYR A 108 -12.19 -0.27 11.67
C TYR A 108 -12.10 1.25 11.66
N ILE A 109 -12.65 1.89 10.62
CA ILE A 109 -12.75 3.35 10.52
C ILE A 109 -13.99 3.78 11.28
N ASP A 110 -13.78 4.33 12.47
CA ASP A 110 -14.90 4.72 13.32
C ASP A 110 -15.53 6.04 12.88
N LYS A 111 -14.71 7.07 12.67
CA LYS A 111 -15.18 8.42 12.36
C LYS A 111 -14.22 9.13 11.42
N ILE A 112 -14.79 9.90 10.50
CA ILE A 112 -14.07 10.85 9.65
C ILE A 112 -14.58 12.25 9.99
N GLU A 113 -13.68 13.13 10.43
CA GLU A 113 -13.99 14.52 10.69
C GLU A 113 -13.52 15.38 9.51
N ASN A 114 -14.46 16.08 8.91
CA ASN A 114 -14.14 17.08 7.90
C ASN A 114 -13.77 18.38 8.59
N VAL A 115 -12.52 18.81 8.42
CA VAL A 115 -12.06 20.10 8.95
C VAL A 115 -12.22 21.16 7.87
N THR A 116 -12.96 22.21 8.17
CA THR A 116 -13.02 23.38 7.30
C THR A 116 -11.75 24.20 7.49
N ILE A 117 -10.99 24.39 6.43
CA ILE A 117 -9.77 25.21 6.45
C ILE A 117 -10.16 26.63 6.07
N ASP A 118 -9.69 27.62 6.84
CA ASP A 118 -9.87 29.03 6.50
C ASP A 118 -9.14 29.34 5.18
N GLU A 119 -9.85 29.91 4.21
CA GLU A 119 -9.34 30.26 2.89
C GLU A 119 -8.18 31.29 2.95
N ASN A 120 -8.07 32.05 4.03
CA ASN A 120 -6.99 33.02 4.23
C ASN A 120 -5.78 32.41 4.99
N SER A 121 -5.81 31.11 5.32
CA SER A 121 -4.72 30.46 6.02
C SER A 121 -3.59 30.03 5.09
N GLN A 122 -2.36 29.99 5.59
CA GLN A 122 -1.20 29.43 4.86
C GLN A 122 -1.42 27.94 4.54
N GLU A 123 -2.21 27.26 5.33
CA GLU A 123 -2.54 25.86 5.16
C GLU A 123 -3.44 25.67 3.93
N TYR A 124 -4.41 26.56 3.72
CA TYR A 124 -5.25 26.59 2.51
C TYR A 124 -4.40 26.79 1.24
N GLU A 125 -3.51 27.78 1.23
CA GLU A 125 -2.61 28.02 0.10
C GLU A 125 -1.72 26.80 -0.21
N LYS A 126 -1.22 26.13 0.81
CA LYS A 126 -0.43 24.91 0.66
C LYS A 126 -1.25 23.80 -0.02
N TYR A 127 -2.47 23.52 0.45
CA TYR A 127 -3.32 22.48 -0.16
C TYR A 127 -3.78 22.87 -1.55
N LEU A 128 -4.06 24.15 -1.80
CA LEU A 128 -4.41 24.66 -3.12
C LEU A 128 -3.26 24.42 -4.13
N ASN A 129 -2.03 24.72 -3.71
CA ASN A 129 -0.85 24.50 -4.57
C ASN A 129 -0.60 23.01 -4.82
N LEU A 130 -0.75 22.14 -3.82
CA LEU A 130 -0.67 20.69 -3.97
C LEU A 130 -1.74 20.16 -4.94
N SER A 131 -2.98 20.63 -4.82
CA SER A 131 -4.07 20.28 -5.74
C SER A 131 -3.76 20.69 -7.17
N LYS A 132 -3.27 21.91 -7.39
CA LYS A 132 -2.87 22.39 -8.71
C LYS A 132 -1.77 21.51 -9.32
N LEU A 133 -0.75 21.14 -8.53
CA LEU A 133 0.32 20.26 -8.98
C LEU A 133 -0.19 18.86 -9.32
N ASN A 134 -1.09 18.31 -8.52
CA ASN A 134 -1.68 16.99 -8.78
C ASN A 134 -2.50 17.01 -10.08
N ILE A 135 -3.36 18.00 -10.28
CA ILE A 135 -4.15 18.16 -11.51
C ILE A 135 -3.22 18.32 -12.72
N ALA A 136 -2.16 19.13 -12.62
CA ALA A 136 -1.19 19.29 -13.70
C ALA A 136 -0.51 17.96 -14.04
N ASN A 137 -0.07 17.21 -13.03
CA ASN A 137 0.56 15.89 -13.23
C ASN A 137 -0.39 14.87 -13.85
N GLU A 138 -1.65 14.82 -13.43
CA GLU A 138 -2.66 13.95 -14.03
C GLU A 138 -2.94 14.33 -15.49
N LEU A 139 -3.00 15.63 -15.79
CA LEU A 139 -3.18 16.12 -17.15
C LEU A 139 -1.99 15.72 -18.03
N TYR A 140 -0.76 15.94 -17.58
CA TYR A 140 0.45 15.52 -18.30
C TYR A 140 0.50 14.01 -18.52
N ASN A 141 0.22 13.21 -17.50
CA ASN A 141 0.20 11.76 -17.61
C ASN A 141 -0.87 11.27 -18.59
N THR A 142 -2.04 11.89 -18.56
CA THR A 142 -3.14 11.57 -19.49
C THR A 142 -2.76 11.92 -20.93
N TYR A 143 -2.16 13.10 -21.14
CA TYR A 143 -1.68 13.53 -22.43
C TYR A 143 -0.56 12.63 -22.96
N ASP A 144 0.43 12.32 -22.13
CA ASP A 144 1.52 11.40 -22.49
C ASP A 144 1.00 10.02 -22.90
N ASN A 145 0.04 9.48 -22.14
CA ASN A 145 -0.60 8.22 -22.47
C ASN A 145 -1.37 8.28 -23.80
N TYR A 146 -2.07 9.39 -24.05
CA TYR A 146 -2.76 9.62 -25.32
C TYR A 146 -1.77 9.67 -26.50
N ILE A 147 -0.67 10.42 -26.36
CA ILE A 147 0.37 10.53 -27.39
C ILE A 147 1.04 9.19 -27.65
N LYS A 148 1.44 8.46 -26.58
CA LYS A 148 2.06 7.13 -26.71
C LYS A 148 1.18 6.09 -27.40
N LYS A 149 -0.15 6.18 -27.22
CA LYS A 149 -1.10 5.29 -27.92
C LYS A 149 -1.30 5.65 -29.38
N ARG A 150 -1.15 6.93 -29.75
CA ARG A 150 -1.47 7.44 -31.10
C ARG A 150 -0.24 7.51 -32.00
N TYR A 151 0.94 7.70 -31.44
CA TYR A 151 2.17 7.89 -32.17
C TYR A 151 3.23 6.89 -31.73
N LYS A 152 3.99 6.37 -32.71
CA LYS A 152 5.20 5.60 -32.42
C LYS A 152 6.29 6.58 -32.00
N ILE A 153 6.76 6.46 -30.78
CA ILE A 153 7.86 7.28 -30.25
C ILE A 153 9.16 6.50 -30.46
N ASP A 154 10.06 7.07 -31.23
CA ASP A 154 11.41 6.53 -31.44
C ASP A 154 12.43 7.47 -30.79
N ILE A 155 13.16 6.96 -29.80
CA ILE A 155 14.13 7.75 -29.03
C ILE A 155 15.53 7.42 -29.53
N ASN A 156 16.21 8.41 -30.10
CA ASN A 156 17.61 8.28 -30.44
C ASN A 156 18.49 8.37 -29.16
N TYR A 157 18.75 7.21 -28.55
CA TYR A 157 19.54 7.12 -27.31
C TYR A 157 21.00 7.58 -27.49
N GLN A 158 21.56 7.48 -28.69
CA GLN A 158 22.92 7.98 -28.94
C GLN A 158 22.96 9.50 -28.86
N ALA A 159 22.03 10.19 -29.50
CA ALA A 159 21.92 11.64 -29.41
C ALA A 159 21.64 12.10 -27.98
N LEU A 160 20.73 11.40 -27.27
CA LEU A 160 20.41 11.70 -25.87
C LEU A 160 21.64 11.58 -24.96
N ASN A 161 22.43 10.53 -25.11
CA ASN A 161 23.66 10.33 -24.31
C ASN A 161 24.74 11.38 -24.66
N THR A 162 24.85 11.80 -25.91
CA THR A 162 25.77 12.89 -26.31
C THR A 162 25.40 14.19 -25.61
N VAL A 163 24.11 14.54 -25.59
CA VAL A 163 23.63 15.73 -24.89
C VAL A 163 23.86 15.64 -23.39
N LYS A 164 23.58 14.49 -22.79
CA LYS A 164 23.79 14.23 -21.36
C LYS A 164 25.25 14.39 -20.94
N ASN A 165 26.16 13.92 -21.77
CA ASN A 165 27.61 14.03 -21.52
C ASN A 165 28.16 15.44 -21.74
N TYR A 166 27.41 16.31 -22.44
CA TYR A 166 27.81 17.70 -22.67
C TYR A 166 27.49 18.62 -21.48
N PHE A 167 26.56 18.21 -20.61
CA PHE A 167 26.11 18.97 -19.43
C PHE A 167 26.62 18.39 -18.09
N ASN A 168 27.41 17.33 -18.12
CA ASN A 168 28.19 16.78 -16.98
C ASN A 168 29.65 17.13 -17.13
#